data_fae3ebc7f78b006322e9730b74f1493b
#
_entry.id   fae3ebc7f78b006322e9730b74f1493b
#
_cell.length_a   1.000
_cell.length_b   1.000
_cell.length_c   1.000
_cell.angle_alpha   90.00
_cell.angle_beta   90.00
_cell.angle_gamma   90.00
#
_symmetry.space_group_name_H-M   'P 1'
#
loop_
_entity.id
_entity.type
_entity.pdbx_description
1 polymer ?
#
loop_
_entity_poly.entity_id
_entity_poly.type
_entity_poly.pdbx_seq_one_letter_code
_entity_poly.pdbx_strand_id
1 'polypeptide(L)'
;RAELPAVEPDGFVVRHQLDVPVDKAAAYARLLAIARWWDPAHTYSGRAESLSLTAAPGGCFCEQLADGGFVEHLRVVLAQPGTTLRLAGALGPLQELGVSGALTFTLQEQRADLTRVTLRYAVSGRTPKGLEGLAKPVDFVLGRALQRYATSLAAPDAARE
;
A
#
# COMPACT_ATOMS: atom_id res chain seq x y z
N ARG A 1 -5.81 -14.23 -2.04
CA ARG A 1 -5.81 -14.57 -3.47
C ARG A 1 -5.29 -13.37 -4.24
N ALA A 2 -4.26 -13.57 -5.07
CA ALA A 2 -3.74 -12.55 -5.98
C ALA A 2 -4.52 -12.62 -7.31
N GLU A 3 -4.83 -11.48 -7.86
CA GLU A 3 -5.52 -11.41 -9.14
C GLU A 3 -5.04 -10.16 -9.90
N LEU A 4 -4.69 -10.33 -11.17
CA LEU A 4 -4.47 -9.25 -12.13
C LEU A 4 -5.74 -9.13 -12.98
N PRO A 5 -6.76 -8.38 -12.53
CA PRO A 5 -8.05 -8.36 -13.18
C PRO A 5 -8.07 -7.64 -14.52
N ALA A 6 -7.10 -6.77 -14.79
CA ALA A 6 -6.98 -6.09 -16.08
C ALA A 6 -5.53 -5.68 -16.33
N VAL A 7 -5.03 -5.93 -17.55
CA VAL A 7 -3.72 -5.48 -18.03
C VAL A 7 -3.87 -5.03 -19.48
N GLU A 8 -3.66 -3.72 -19.70
CA GLU A 8 -3.80 -3.06 -21.01
C GLU A 8 -2.57 -2.17 -21.26
N PRO A 9 -2.33 -1.74 -22.52
CA PRO A 9 -1.21 -0.86 -22.83
C PRO A 9 -1.21 0.49 -22.08
N ASP A 10 -2.38 0.98 -21.71
CA ASP A 10 -2.60 2.26 -21.04
C ASP A 10 -3.03 2.14 -19.57
N GLY A 11 -2.98 0.93 -18.99
CA GLY A 11 -3.29 0.74 -17.58
C GLY A 11 -3.33 -0.70 -17.12
N PHE A 12 -3.31 -0.87 -15.80
CA PHE A 12 -3.50 -2.17 -15.18
C PHE A 12 -4.13 -2.04 -13.79
N VAL A 13 -4.69 -3.13 -13.30
CA VAL A 13 -5.22 -3.23 -11.94
C VAL A 13 -4.56 -4.42 -11.25
N VAL A 14 -4.03 -4.16 -10.05
CA VAL A 14 -3.53 -5.18 -9.12
C VAL A 14 -4.56 -5.34 -8.00
N ARG A 15 -4.84 -6.56 -7.60
CA ARG A 15 -5.74 -6.85 -6.48
C ARG A 15 -5.22 -7.99 -5.62
N HIS A 16 -5.14 -7.74 -4.31
CA HIS A 16 -4.83 -8.74 -3.30
C HIS A 16 -5.85 -8.71 -2.18
N GLN A 17 -6.11 -9.86 -1.59
CA GLN A 17 -7.06 -10.00 -0.49
C GLN A 17 -6.58 -11.07 0.47
N LEU A 18 -6.68 -10.78 1.78
CA LEU A 18 -6.40 -11.74 2.84
C LEU A 18 -7.20 -11.37 4.10
N ASP A 19 -7.27 -12.32 5.01
CA ASP A 19 -7.90 -12.13 6.31
C ASP A 19 -6.82 -12.00 7.40
N VAL A 20 -7.04 -11.08 8.35
CA VAL A 20 -6.15 -10.86 9.50
C VAL A 20 -6.90 -11.11 10.82
N PRO A 21 -6.22 -11.73 11.82
CA PRO A 21 -6.87 -12.19 13.06
C PRO A 21 -7.01 -11.06 14.09
N VAL A 22 -7.58 -9.94 13.67
CA VAL A 22 -7.85 -8.77 14.52
C VAL A 22 -9.13 -8.06 14.05
N ASP A 23 -9.67 -7.18 14.87
CA ASP A 23 -10.81 -6.34 14.50
C ASP A 23 -10.42 -5.24 13.49
N LYS A 24 -11.41 -4.56 12.93
CA LYS A 24 -11.21 -3.51 11.93
C LYS A 24 -10.39 -2.33 12.46
N ALA A 25 -10.54 -1.97 13.72
CA ALA A 25 -9.82 -0.84 14.31
C ALA A 25 -8.32 -1.15 14.40
N ALA A 26 -7.96 -2.33 14.89
CA ALA A 26 -6.56 -2.79 14.96
C ALA A 26 -5.96 -2.99 13.56
N ALA A 27 -6.72 -3.57 12.63
CA ALA A 27 -6.30 -3.73 11.24
C ALA A 27 -6.00 -2.36 10.58
N TYR A 28 -6.89 -1.39 10.75
CA TYR A 28 -6.71 -0.05 10.21
C TYR A 28 -5.52 0.68 10.84
N ALA A 29 -5.38 0.63 12.17
CA ALA A 29 -4.25 1.22 12.87
C ALA A 29 -2.90 0.66 12.37
N ARG A 30 -2.83 -0.65 12.09
CA ARG A 30 -1.62 -1.28 11.54
C ARG A 30 -1.34 -0.83 10.11
N LEU A 31 -2.35 -0.56 9.27
CA LEU A 31 -2.12 0.02 7.93
C LEU A 31 -1.38 1.34 8.04
N LEU A 32 -1.79 2.21 8.97
CA LEU A 32 -1.16 3.52 9.16
C LEU A 32 0.27 3.42 9.70
N ALA A 33 0.60 2.37 10.43
CA ALA A 33 1.95 2.10 10.92
C ALA A 33 2.84 1.45 9.84
N ILE A 34 2.92 2.09 8.67
CA ILE A 34 3.52 1.52 7.46
C ILE A 34 4.98 1.11 7.64
N ALA A 35 5.75 1.84 8.46
CA ALA A 35 7.13 1.52 8.78
C ALA A 35 7.31 0.14 9.45
N ARG A 36 6.24 -0.41 10.05
CA ARG A 36 6.28 -1.70 10.75
C ARG A 36 6.10 -2.90 9.82
N TRP A 37 5.66 -2.69 8.58
CA TRP A 37 5.33 -3.83 7.72
C TRP A 37 5.79 -3.69 6.26
N TRP A 38 6.03 -2.49 5.73
CA TRP A 38 6.53 -2.34 4.38
C TRP A 38 7.91 -2.98 4.21
N ASP A 39 8.17 -3.55 3.04
CA ASP A 39 9.46 -4.19 2.76
C ASP A 39 10.53 -3.11 2.51
N PRO A 40 11.60 -3.06 3.35
CA PRO A 40 12.66 -2.08 3.15
C PRO A 40 13.39 -2.24 1.80
N ALA A 41 13.36 -3.43 1.19
CA ALA A 41 13.91 -3.65 -0.15
C ALA A 41 13.16 -2.87 -1.24
N HIS A 42 11.93 -2.44 -0.96
CA HIS A 42 11.10 -1.65 -1.86
C HIS A 42 10.95 -0.20 -1.37
N THR A 43 12.07 0.39 -0.96
CA THR A 43 12.19 1.79 -0.56
C THR A 43 13.37 2.43 -1.29
N TYR A 44 13.38 3.76 -1.38
CA TYR A 44 14.53 4.50 -1.90
C TYR A 44 15.66 4.61 -0.88
N SER A 45 15.32 4.71 0.40
CA SER A 45 16.27 4.83 1.51
C SER A 45 16.92 3.51 1.92
N GLY A 46 16.33 2.37 1.55
CA GLY A 46 16.69 1.05 2.06
C GLY A 46 16.21 0.79 3.50
N ARG A 47 15.37 1.68 4.07
CA ARG A 47 14.96 1.67 5.47
C ARG A 47 13.46 1.90 5.62
N ALA A 48 12.75 0.91 6.16
CA ALA A 48 11.31 1.03 6.42
C ALA A 48 10.98 2.12 7.44
N GLU A 49 11.90 2.40 8.39
CA GLU A 49 11.74 3.44 9.42
C GLU A 49 11.67 4.86 8.83
N SER A 50 12.14 5.04 7.61
CA SER A 50 12.04 6.31 6.88
C SER A 50 10.66 6.57 6.30
N LEU A 51 9.77 5.58 6.33
CA LEU A 51 8.41 5.67 5.81
C LEU A 51 7.43 6.22 6.85
N SER A 52 6.47 6.99 6.38
CA SER A 52 5.34 7.48 7.18
C SER A 52 4.04 7.43 6.37
N LEU A 53 2.92 7.26 7.05
CA LEU A 53 1.59 7.32 6.46
C LEU A 53 0.66 8.10 7.40
N THR A 54 0.27 9.29 6.97
CA THR A 54 -0.61 10.20 7.74
C THR A 54 -1.97 10.27 7.06
N ALA A 55 -2.98 9.65 7.68
CA ALA A 55 -4.35 9.63 7.17
C ALA A 55 -5.12 10.88 7.59
N ALA A 56 -4.75 12.02 7.03
CA ALA A 56 -5.37 13.32 7.26
C ALA A 56 -5.44 14.10 5.94
N PRO A 57 -6.28 15.14 5.83
CA PRO A 57 -6.26 16.02 4.66
C PRO A 57 -4.84 16.58 4.42
N GLY A 58 -4.33 16.40 3.20
CA GLY A 58 -2.95 16.75 2.84
C GLY A 58 -1.90 15.74 3.29
N GLY A 59 -2.27 14.67 3.99
CA GLY A 59 -1.35 13.61 4.41
C GLY A 59 -0.89 12.73 3.25
N CYS A 60 0.21 12.02 3.46
CA CYS A 60 0.86 11.23 2.43
C CYS A 60 1.43 9.90 2.97
N PHE A 61 1.63 8.97 2.06
CA PHE A 61 2.63 7.92 2.19
C PHE A 61 3.94 8.51 1.69
N CYS A 62 4.80 8.88 2.60
CA CYS A 62 6.04 9.59 2.34
C CYS A 62 7.25 8.84 2.87
N GLU A 63 8.41 9.14 2.28
CA GLU A 63 9.69 8.58 2.68
C GLU A 63 10.71 9.71 2.84
N GLN A 64 11.41 9.71 3.98
CA GLN A 64 12.52 10.62 4.21
C GLN A 64 13.79 10.07 3.56
N LEU A 65 14.51 10.92 2.87
CA LEU A 65 15.80 10.61 2.27
C LEU A 65 16.92 11.36 3.00
N ALA A 66 18.16 11.02 2.66
CA ALA A 66 19.33 11.74 3.16
C ALA A 66 19.29 13.23 2.76
N ASP A 67 20.00 14.07 3.52
CA ASP A 67 20.23 15.49 3.21
C ASP A 67 18.95 16.33 3.05
N GLY A 68 17.89 15.94 3.77
CA GLY A 68 16.61 16.64 3.75
C GLY A 68 15.73 16.34 2.53
N GLY A 69 16.11 15.37 1.70
CA GLY A 69 15.30 14.89 0.60
C GLY A 69 14.07 14.10 1.07
N PHE A 70 13.09 13.93 0.19
CA PHE A 70 11.92 13.12 0.46
C PHE A 70 11.31 12.56 -0.82
N VAL A 71 10.49 11.52 -0.68
CA VAL A 71 9.60 11.02 -1.72
C VAL A 71 8.17 11.05 -1.17
N GLU A 72 7.25 11.70 -1.88
CA GLU A 72 5.81 11.49 -1.69
C GLU A 72 5.40 10.34 -2.63
N HIS A 73 5.24 9.14 -2.07
CA HIS A 73 4.85 7.97 -2.86
C HIS A 73 3.40 8.07 -3.31
N LEU A 74 2.51 8.41 -2.40
CA LEU A 74 1.07 8.56 -2.63
C LEU A 74 0.50 9.60 -1.67
N ARG A 75 -0.59 10.24 -2.07
CA ARG A 75 -1.32 11.21 -1.24
C ARG A 75 -2.63 10.62 -0.76
N VAL A 76 -2.96 10.81 0.51
CA VAL A 76 -4.24 10.37 1.07
C VAL A 76 -5.38 11.23 0.51
N VAL A 77 -6.37 10.61 -0.12
CA VAL A 77 -7.53 11.27 -0.73
C VAL A 77 -8.86 10.86 -0.10
N LEU A 78 -8.89 9.73 0.60
CA LEU A 78 -10.05 9.25 1.36
C LEU A 78 -9.55 8.48 2.58
N ALA A 79 -10.05 8.83 3.75
CA ALA A 79 -9.80 8.09 4.99
C ALA A 79 -11.11 7.96 5.77
N GLN A 80 -11.58 6.73 5.90
CA GLN A 80 -12.71 6.35 6.75
C GLN A 80 -12.19 5.32 7.75
N PRO A 81 -11.85 5.72 8.98
CA PRO A 81 -11.22 4.84 9.95
C PRO A 81 -11.94 3.50 10.11
N GLY A 82 -11.18 2.42 10.09
CA GLY A 82 -11.70 1.05 10.19
C GLY A 82 -12.42 0.52 8.94
N THR A 83 -12.53 1.28 7.87
CA THR A 83 -13.32 0.87 6.69
C THR A 83 -12.55 1.03 5.38
N THR A 84 -12.08 2.24 5.07
CA THR A 84 -11.45 2.52 3.77
C THR A 84 -10.30 3.51 3.92
N LEU A 85 -9.21 3.23 3.25
CA LEU A 85 -8.11 4.16 3.03
C LEU A 85 -7.78 4.19 1.55
N ARG A 86 -7.84 5.38 0.92
CA ARG A 86 -7.46 5.55 -0.48
C ARG A 86 -6.38 6.59 -0.62
N LEU A 87 -5.37 6.24 -1.41
CA LEU A 87 -4.24 7.08 -1.74
C LEU A 87 -4.16 7.23 -3.25
N ALA A 88 -3.85 8.43 -3.72
CA ALA A 88 -3.69 8.72 -5.14
C ALA A 88 -2.23 8.98 -5.49
N GLY A 89 -1.82 8.56 -6.67
CA GLY A 89 -0.51 8.83 -7.23
C GLY A 89 0.13 7.64 -7.93
N ALA A 90 1.29 7.89 -8.48
CA ALA A 90 2.15 6.89 -9.10
C ALA A 90 3.20 6.44 -8.08
N LEU A 91 3.07 5.19 -7.61
CA LEU A 91 3.89 4.63 -6.55
C LEU A 91 5.36 4.49 -6.99
N GLY A 92 6.28 5.11 -6.22
CA GLY A 92 7.71 4.96 -6.41
C GLY A 92 8.19 5.25 -7.83
N PRO A 93 8.87 4.30 -8.49
CA PRO A 93 9.44 4.48 -9.82
C PRO A 93 8.42 4.79 -10.93
N LEU A 94 7.14 4.58 -10.69
CA LEU A 94 6.09 4.95 -11.65
C LEU A 94 5.92 6.47 -11.79
N GLN A 95 6.42 7.28 -10.84
CA GLN A 95 6.28 8.74 -10.84
C GLN A 95 6.87 9.39 -12.09
N GLU A 96 8.07 8.99 -12.50
CA GLU A 96 8.76 9.57 -13.64
C GLU A 96 8.07 9.26 -14.98
N LEU A 97 7.17 8.27 -15.00
CA LEU A 97 6.41 7.92 -16.21
C LEU A 97 5.24 8.87 -16.47
N GLY A 98 4.89 9.74 -15.52
CA GLY A 98 3.76 10.66 -15.64
C GLY A 98 2.39 9.97 -15.65
N VAL A 99 2.30 8.77 -15.08
CA VAL A 99 1.04 8.02 -14.95
C VAL A 99 0.32 8.38 -13.66
N SER A 100 -0.97 8.03 -13.57
CA SER A 100 -1.79 8.22 -12.38
C SER A 100 -2.16 6.87 -11.77
N GLY A 101 -2.48 6.88 -10.47
CA GLY A 101 -2.92 5.68 -9.79
C GLY A 101 -3.83 5.96 -8.60
N ALA A 102 -4.56 4.93 -8.18
CA ALA A 102 -5.36 4.94 -6.97
C ALA A 102 -5.17 3.61 -6.23
N LEU A 103 -4.58 3.69 -5.05
CA LEU A 103 -4.41 2.56 -4.13
C LEU A 103 -5.50 2.64 -3.07
N THR A 104 -6.33 1.60 -2.99
CA THR A 104 -7.42 1.53 -2.01
C THR A 104 -7.26 0.28 -1.14
N PHE A 105 -7.30 0.49 0.17
CA PHE A 105 -7.51 -0.56 1.16
C PHE A 105 -8.95 -0.52 1.63
N THR A 106 -9.63 -1.66 1.59
CA THR A 106 -10.96 -1.86 2.18
C THR A 106 -10.90 -2.90 3.28
N LEU A 107 -11.56 -2.62 4.40
CA LEU A 107 -11.62 -3.50 5.57
C LEU A 107 -13.06 -3.92 5.80
N GLN A 108 -13.29 -5.23 5.86
CA GLN A 108 -14.60 -5.82 6.09
C GLN A 108 -14.53 -6.79 7.28
N GLU A 109 -15.33 -6.54 8.29
CA GLU A 109 -15.49 -7.49 9.39
C GLU A 109 -16.04 -8.80 8.86
N GLN A 110 -15.35 -9.91 9.13
CA GLN A 110 -15.84 -11.27 8.89
C GLN A 110 -16.44 -11.84 10.15
N ARG A 111 -15.88 -11.49 11.30
CA ARG A 111 -16.37 -11.70 12.67
C ARG A 111 -15.59 -10.76 13.60
N ALA A 112 -15.93 -10.71 14.88
CA ALA A 112 -15.39 -9.72 15.83
C ALA A 112 -13.85 -9.64 15.90
N ASP A 113 -13.17 -10.74 15.65
CA ASP A 113 -11.70 -10.87 15.71
C ASP A 113 -11.07 -11.24 14.36
N LEU A 114 -11.78 -11.05 13.26
CA LEU A 114 -11.30 -11.39 11.93
C LEU A 114 -11.75 -10.34 10.91
N THR A 115 -10.79 -9.70 10.29
CA THR A 115 -11.02 -8.67 9.28
C THR A 115 -10.45 -9.09 7.93
N ARG A 116 -11.26 -8.97 6.89
CA ARG A 116 -10.83 -9.09 5.51
C ARG A 116 -10.28 -7.76 5.03
N VAL A 117 -9.05 -7.79 4.53
CA VAL A 117 -8.36 -6.64 3.96
C VAL A 117 -8.18 -6.87 2.47
N THR A 118 -8.69 -5.95 1.66
CA THR A 118 -8.50 -5.94 0.22
C THR A 118 -7.66 -4.74 -0.17
N LEU A 119 -6.59 -4.99 -0.92
CA LEU A 119 -5.77 -3.99 -1.58
C LEU A 119 -6.11 -3.99 -3.07
N ARG A 120 -6.39 -2.82 -3.62
CA ARG A 120 -6.58 -2.63 -5.06
C ARG A 120 -5.78 -1.42 -5.52
N TYR A 121 -4.92 -1.61 -6.53
CA TYR A 121 -4.17 -0.52 -7.15
C TYR A 121 -4.49 -0.45 -8.64
N ALA A 122 -5.14 0.62 -9.06
CA ALA A 122 -5.43 0.92 -10.44
C ALA A 122 -4.46 1.99 -10.95
N VAL A 123 -3.76 1.69 -12.04
CA VAL A 123 -2.80 2.59 -12.69
C VAL A 123 -3.23 2.84 -14.12
N SER A 124 -3.18 4.09 -14.56
CA SER A 124 -3.49 4.47 -15.93
C SER A 124 -2.58 5.59 -16.43
N GLY A 125 -2.38 5.61 -17.75
CA GLY A 125 -1.59 6.62 -18.42
C GLY A 125 -1.00 6.09 -19.73
N ARG A 126 -0.32 6.96 -20.44
CA ARG A 126 0.35 6.62 -21.70
C ARG A 126 1.85 6.74 -21.58
N THR A 127 2.54 5.69 -21.98
CA THR A 127 3.99 5.68 -22.11
C THR A 127 4.38 5.10 -23.47
N PRO A 128 5.54 5.45 -24.03
CA PRO A 128 5.97 4.91 -25.34
C PRO A 128 6.10 3.38 -25.37
N LYS A 129 6.35 2.76 -24.20
CA LYS A 129 6.53 1.30 -24.07
C LYS A 129 5.27 0.56 -23.58
N GLY A 130 4.17 1.29 -23.33
CA GLY A 130 2.99 0.73 -22.66
C GLY A 130 3.23 0.44 -21.17
N LEU A 131 2.19 -0.02 -20.48
CA LEU A 131 2.21 -0.31 -19.06
C LEU A 131 2.15 -1.81 -18.73
N GLU A 132 1.92 -2.67 -19.72
CA GLU A 132 1.74 -4.12 -19.50
C GLU A 132 2.92 -4.76 -18.78
N GLY A 133 4.15 -4.37 -19.13
CA GLY A 133 5.37 -4.90 -18.52
C GLY A 133 5.55 -4.54 -17.04
N LEU A 134 4.81 -3.54 -16.56
CA LEU A 134 4.89 -3.08 -15.17
C LEU A 134 3.87 -3.78 -14.25
N ALA A 135 2.84 -4.40 -14.81
CA ALA A 135 1.78 -5.04 -14.02
C ALA A 135 2.32 -6.12 -13.07
N LYS A 136 3.11 -7.05 -13.57
CA LYS A 136 3.70 -8.15 -12.76
C LYS A 136 4.65 -7.65 -11.67
N PRO A 137 5.62 -6.77 -11.95
CA PRO A 137 6.47 -6.21 -10.90
C PRO A 137 5.68 -5.48 -9.80
N VAL A 138 4.68 -4.67 -10.16
CA VAL A 138 3.84 -3.97 -9.20
C VAL A 138 2.99 -4.95 -8.38
N ASP A 139 2.43 -5.96 -9.03
CA ASP A 139 1.69 -7.03 -8.35
C ASP A 139 2.55 -7.75 -7.32
N PHE A 140 3.79 -8.08 -7.66
CA PHE A 140 4.73 -8.72 -6.75
C PHE A 140 5.04 -7.84 -5.52
N VAL A 141 5.35 -6.56 -5.73
CA VAL A 141 5.68 -5.63 -4.64
C VAL A 141 4.49 -5.46 -3.68
N LEU A 142 3.30 -5.24 -4.22
CA LEU A 142 2.09 -5.01 -3.41
C LEU A 142 1.60 -6.28 -2.72
N GLY A 143 1.69 -7.43 -3.39
CA GLY A 143 1.36 -8.72 -2.79
C GLY A 143 2.27 -9.04 -1.61
N ARG A 144 3.58 -8.81 -1.77
CA ARG A 144 4.55 -8.98 -0.69
C ARG A 144 4.31 -8.01 0.47
N ALA A 145 4.01 -6.76 0.17
CA ALA A 145 3.69 -5.76 1.18
C ALA A 145 2.47 -6.19 2.02
N LEU A 146 1.41 -6.65 1.38
CA LEU A 146 0.21 -7.11 2.08
C LEU A 146 0.46 -8.37 2.92
N GLN A 147 1.30 -9.29 2.46
CA GLN A 147 1.70 -10.46 3.25
C GLN A 147 2.49 -10.06 4.49
N ARG A 148 3.43 -9.12 4.38
CA ARG A 148 4.18 -8.58 5.52
C ARG A 148 3.26 -7.87 6.51
N TYR A 149 2.31 -7.12 6.01
CA TYR A 149 1.26 -6.49 6.83
C TYR A 149 0.51 -7.55 7.67
N ALA A 150 0.02 -8.61 7.04
CA ALA A 150 -0.67 -9.70 7.74
C ALA A 150 0.22 -10.39 8.78
N THR A 151 1.47 -10.68 8.42
CA THR A 151 2.45 -11.27 9.34
C THR A 151 2.69 -10.37 10.56
N SER A 152 2.73 -9.05 10.38
CA SER A 152 2.93 -8.09 11.47
C SER A 152 1.78 -8.07 12.48
N LEU A 153 0.59 -8.50 12.08
CA LEU A 153 -0.59 -8.63 12.96
C LEU A 153 -0.71 -10.00 13.62
N ALA A 154 -0.12 -11.03 13.01
CA ALA A 154 -0.11 -12.39 13.56
C ALA A 154 1.01 -12.59 14.61
N ALA A 155 2.08 -11.76 14.59
CA ALA A 155 3.13 -11.80 15.59
C ALA A 155 2.60 -11.25 16.92
N PRO A 156 2.83 -11.93 18.08
CA PRO A 156 2.58 -11.32 19.37
C PRO A 156 3.36 -10.01 19.47
N ASP A 157 2.73 -8.96 20.00
CA ASP A 157 3.46 -7.72 20.31
C ASP A 157 4.68 -8.11 21.13
N ALA A 158 5.87 -7.88 20.58
CA ALA A 158 7.09 -8.01 21.35
C ALA A 158 6.90 -7.14 22.60
N ALA A 159 6.97 -7.82 23.76
CA ALA A 159 6.61 -7.29 25.06
C ALA A 159 7.00 -5.82 25.21
N ARG A 160 6.04 -5.03 25.69
CA ARG A 160 6.33 -3.74 26.28
C ARG A 160 7.22 -4.00 27.51
N GLU A 161 8.49 -3.76 27.38
CA GLU A 161 9.40 -3.45 28.48
C GLU A 161 9.75 -1.96 28.43
#